data_109065b2fd41d3d1e04d7eec92434be1
#
_entry.id   109065b2fd41d3d1e04d7eec92434be1
#
_cell.length_a   1.000
_cell.length_b   1.000
_cell.length_c   1.000
_cell.angle_alpha   90.00
_cell.angle_beta   90.00
_cell.angle_gamma   90.00
#
_symmetry.space_group_name_H-M   'P 1'
#
loop_
_entity.id
_entity.type
_entity.pdbx_description
1 polymer ?
#
loop_
_entity_poly.entity_id
_entity_poly.type
_entity_poly.pdbx_seq_one_letter_code
_entity_poly.pdbx_strand_id
1 'polypeptide(L)'
;MVRLITRLPFSVQKKIGTALAYILLLVSAKRRHVVTTNVRLCFPKLSDSEQHEFVRDIFIANSIGFFEIASAWWADPNTLADRFTVEGLEHIETAKKDGHGVLLISGHFVHLDLCGIFINHVTPIDVVYRPNNNPVMEQVVTQGRQRFFDAVLYRSNVRTIVKRLRAGKT
;
A
#
# COMPACT_ATOMS: atom_id res chain seq x y z
N MET A 1 -3.36 14.99 13.46
CA MET A 1 -4.56 14.16 13.68
C MET A 1 -4.31 12.72 13.25
N VAL A 2 -3.98 12.42 11.99
CA VAL A 2 -3.72 11.04 11.50
C VAL A 2 -2.65 10.31 12.33
N ARG A 3 -1.55 10.98 12.69
CA ARG A 3 -0.47 10.42 13.54
C ARG A 3 -0.91 9.98 14.95
N LEU A 4 -1.99 10.54 15.48
CA LEU A 4 -2.54 10.12 16.78
C LEU A 4 -3.33 8.83 16.66
N ILE A 5 -3.99 8.61 15.52
CA ILE A 5 -4.79 7.40 15.27
C ILE A 5 -3.89 6.17 15.18
N THR A 6 -2.64 6.31 14.68
CA THR A 6 -1.71 5.17 14.60
C THR A 6 -1.26 4.64 15.98
N ARG A 7 -1.50 5.40 17.06
CA ARG A 7 -1.24 4.95 18.43
C ARG A 7 -2.36 4.10 19.02
N LEU A 8 -3.53 4.08 18.37
CA LEU A 8 -4.65 3.26 18.82
C LEU A 8 -4.42 1.78 18.47
N PRO A 9 -4.96 0.86 19.28
CA PRO A 9 -4.96 -0.56 18.92
C PRO A 9 -5.61 -0.78 17.55
N PHE A 10 -5.08 -1.70 16.76
CA PHE A 10 -5.57 -1.96 15.39
C PHE A 10 -7.08 -2.30 15.36
N SER A 11 -7.59 -3.00 16.37
CA SER A 11 -9.02 -3.28 16.53
C SER A 11 -9.90 -2.02 16.57
N VAL A 12 -9.39 -0.95 17.21
CA VAL A 12 -10.08 0.35 17.27
C VAL A 12 -9.98 1.06 15.91
N GLN A 13 -8.80 1.06 15.28
CA GLN A 13 -8.60 1.61 13.93
C GLN A 13 -9.55 0.93 12.93
N LYS A 14 -9.69 -0.40 12.99
CA LYS A 14 -10.61 -1.18 12.15
C LYS A 14 -12.07 -0.74 12.34
N LYS A 15 -12.54 -0.57 13.60
CA LYS A 15 -13.90 -0.10 13.87
C LYS A 15 -14.15 1.30 13.32
N ILE A 16 -13.20 2.22 13.50
CA ILE A 16 -13.28 3.59 12.95
C ILE A 16 -13.30 3.56 11.42
N GLY A 17 -12.43 2.76 10.81
CA GLY A 17 -12.38 2.57 9.35
C GLY A 17 -13.70 2.02 8.80
N THR A 18 -14.28 1.03 9.47
CA THR A 18 -15.58 0.48 9.09
C THR A 18 -16.70 1.52 9.19
N ALA A 19 -16.75 2.30 10.26
CA ALA A 19 -17.74 3.38 10.41
C ALA A 19 -17.57 4.45 9.31
N LEU A 20 -16.33 4.82 9.02
CA LEU A 20 -16.01 5.74 7.91
C LEU A 20 -16.48 5.19 6.56
N ALA A 21 -16.31 3.89 6.31
CA ALA A 21 -16.76 3.24 5.08
C ALA A 21 -18.27 3.41 4.86
N TYR A 22 -19.09 3.20 5.90
CA TYR A 22 -20.54 3.39 5.81
C TYR A 22 -20.91 4.85 5.53
N ILE A 23 -20.21 5.80 6.15
CA ILE A 23 -20.41 7.23 5.86
C ILE A 23 -20.06 7.50 4.38
N LEU A 24 -18.93 7.01 3.90
CA LEU A 24 -18.50 7.20 2.51
C LEU A 24 -19.44 6.53 1.50
N LEU A 25 -19.99 5.38 1.83
CA LEU A 25 -21.03 4.73 1.02
C LEU A 25 -22.28 5.60 0.87
N LEU A 26 -22.66 6.34 1.90
CA LEU A 26 -23.82 7.24 1.87
C LEU A 26 -23.52 8.52 1.07
N VAL A 27 -22.40 9.19 1.36
CA VAL A 27 -22.14 10.55 0.84
C VAL A 27 -21.40 10.58 -0.50
N SER A 28 -20.66 9.51 -0.86
CA SER A 28 -19.81 9.49 -2.06
C SER A 28 -20.48 8.80 -3.25
N ALA A 29 -21.58 9.37 -3.78
CA ALA A 29 -22.32 8.78 -4.90
C ALA A 29 -21.44 8.49 -6.13
N LYS A 30 -20.54 9.41 -6.50
CA LYS A 30 -19.62 9.22 -7.64
C LYS A 30 -18.69 8.02 -7.44
N ARG A 31 -18.06 7.88 -6.27
CA ARG A 31 -17.17 6.75 -5.98
C ARG A 31 -17.95 5.45 -5.94
N ARG A 32 -19.12 5.44 -5.31
CA ARG A 32 -20.00 4.28 -5.28
C ARG A 32 -20.37 3.81 -6.70
N HIS A 33 -20.75 4.75 -7.58
CA HIS A 33 -21.04 4.43 -8.98
C HIS A 33 -19.85 3.77 -9.68
N VAL A 34 -18.64 4.33 -9.55
CA VAL A 34 -17.43 3.76 -10.16
C VAL A 34 -17.15 2.35 -9.63
N VAL A 35 -17.19 2.16 -8.31
CA VAL A 35 -16.93 0.83 -7.71
C VAL A 35 -17.99 -0.18 -8.15
N THR A 36 -19.28 0.19 -8.14
CA THR A 36 -20.36 -0.69 -8.60
C THR A 36 -20.20 -1.09 -10.07
N THR A 37 -19.85 -0.13 -10.92
CA THR A 37 -19.59 -0.41 -12.35
C THR A 37 -18.42 -1.37 -12.52
N ASN A 38 -17.31 -1.16 -11.81
CA ASN A 38 -16.16 -2.04 -11.88
C ASN A 38 -16.49 -3.47 -11.39
N VAL A 39 -17.22 -3.59 -10.29
CA VAL A 39 -17.66 -4.91 -9.77
C VAL A 39 -18.52 -5.63 -10.81
N ARG A 40 -19.49 -4.96 -11.41
CA ARG A 40 -20.32 -5.54 -12.46
C ARG A 40 -19.53 -6.03 -13.67
N LEU A 41 -18.54 -5.24 -14.10
CA LEU A 41 -17.70 -5.58 -15.25
C LEU A 41 -16.72 -6.72 -14.94
N CYS A 42 -16.11 -6.71 -13.77
CA CYS A 42 -15.09 -7.70 -13.40
C CYS A 42 -15.70 -9.03 -12.90
N PHE A 43 -16.89 -8.96 -12.29
CA PHE A 43 -17.56 -10.10 -11.67
C PHE A 43 -19.02 -10.25 -12.14
N PRO A 44 -19.24 -10.46 -13.46
CA PRO A 44 -20.59 -10.48 -14.04
C PRO A 44 -21.45 -11.67 -13.60
N LYS A 45 -20.84 -12.68 -12.96
CA LYS A 45 -21.56 -13.88 -12.50
C LYS A 45 -22.13 -13.74 -11.08
N LEU A 46 -21.75 -12.69 -10.34
CA LEU A 46 -22.31 -12.43 -9.03
C LEU A 46 -23.75 -11.93 -9.14
N SER A 47 -24.63 -12.41 -8.29
CA SER A 47 -25.97 -11.88 -8.12
C SER A 47 -25.93 -10.40 -7.65
N ASP A 48 -27.03 -9.69 -7.81
CA ASP A 48 -27.13 -8.29 -7.38
C ASP A 48 -26.82 -8.12 -5.86
N SER A 49 -27.26 -9.06 -5.04
CA SER A 49 -26.95 -9.07 -3.60
C SER A 49 -25.46 -9.21 -3.34
N GLU A 50 -24.80 -10.18 -3.96
CA GLU A 50 -23.36 -10.41 -3.83
C GLU A 50 -22.54 -9.22 -4.34
N GLN A 51 -22.98 -8.58 -5.44
CA GLN A 51 -22.33 -7.36 -5.94
C GLN A 51 -22.43 -6.22 -4.94
N HIS A 52 -23.59 -6.03 -4.30
CA HIS A 52 -23.76 -5.01 -3.25
C HIS A 52 -22.89 -5.28 -2.02
N GLU A 53 -22.79 -6.53 -1.59
CA GLU A 53 -21.88 -6.91 -0.52
C GLU A 53 -20.44 -6.65 -0.89
N PHE A 54 -20.02 -7.02 -2.07
CA PHE A 54 -18.67 -6.81 -2.55
C PHE A 54 -18.31 -5.31 -2.64
N VAL A 55 -19.20 -4.47 -3.14
CA VAL A 55 -19.04 -3.01 -3.13
C VAL A 55 -18.87 -2.49 -1.71
N ARG A 56 -19.70 -2.92 -0.75
CA ARG A 56 -19.56 -2.56 0.66
C ARG A 56 -18.19 -2.96 1.21
N ASP A 57 -17.75 -4.17 0.93
CA ASP A 57 -16.49 -4.71 1.45
C ASP A 57 -15.27 -3.98 0.85
N ILE A 58 -15.34 -3.56 -0.42
CA ILE A 58 -14.34 -2.68 -1.04
C ILE A 58 -14.25 -1.34 -0.28
N PHE A 59 -15.38 -0.72 0.07
CA PHE A 59 -15.37 0.52 0.84
C PHE A 59 -14.78 0.32 2.24
N ILE A 60 -15.11 -0.79 2.91
CA ILE A 60 -14.57 -1.14 4.22
C ILE A 60 -13.05 -1.35 4.13
N ALA A 61 -12.59 -2.17 3.19
CA ALA A 61 -11.16 -2.43 2.99
C ALA A 61 -10.38 -1.15 2.68
N ASN A 62 -10.89 -0.29 1.79
CA ASN A 62 -10.22 0.98 1.47
C ASN A 62 -10.17 1.94 2.67
N SER A 63 -11.22 1.99 3.47
CA SER A 63 -11.27 2.87 4.64
C SER A 63 -10.34 2.39 5.76
N ILE A 64 -10.23 1.07 5.97
CA ILE A 64 -9.27 0.48 6.90
C ILE A 64 -7.84 0.71 6.38
N GLY A 65 -7.60 0.47 5.10
CA GLY A 65 -6.31 0.64 4.45
C GLY A 65 -5.74 2.05 4.57
N PHE A 66 -6.59 3.08 4.67
CA PHE A 66 -6.13 4.44 4.99
C PHE A 66 -5.41 4.52 6.35
N PHE A 67 -5.89 3.82 7.37
CA PHE A 67 -5.23 3.77 8.68
C PHE A 67 -3.99 2.88 8.67
N GLU A 68 -4.00 1.84 7.86
CA GLU A 68 -2.84 0.95 7.69
C GLU A 68 -1.68 1.68 6.99
N ILE A 69 -1.97 2.46 5.95
CA ILE A 69 -0.97 3.33 5.30
C ILE A 69 -0.42 4.35 6.31
N ALA A 70 -1.28 4.96 7.12
CA ALA A 70 -0.84 5.87 8.16
C ALA A 70 0.06 5.16 9.19
N SER A 71 -0.31 3.94 9.59
CA SER A 71 0.51 3.12 10.48
C SER A 71 1.84 2.75 9.85
N ALA A 72 1.86 2.42 8.55
CA ALA A 72 3.07 2.16 7.81
C ALA A 72 4.07 3.33 7.88
N TRP A 73 3.60 4.56 7.78
CA TRP A 73 4.50 5.73 7.78
C TRP A 73 4.91 6.21 9.17
N TRP A 74 4.12 5.97 10.22
CA TRP A 74 4.34 6.59 11.56
C TRP A 74 4.41 5.62 12.72
N ALA A 75 4.01 4.36 12.57
CA ALA A 75 4.20 3.37 13.61
C ALA A 75 5.68 2.94 13.71
N ASP A 76 6.02 2.28 14.81
CA ASP A 76 7.29 1.57 14.93
C ASP A 76 7.22 0.28 14.12
N PRO A 77 8.14 0.04 13.16
CA PRO A 77 8.17 -1.19 12.37
C PRO A 77 8.21 -2.47 13.21
N ASN A 78 8.90 -2.41 14.36
CA ASN A 78 9.02 -3.55 15.26
C ASN A 78 7.67 -3.98 15.83
N THR A 79 6.71 -3.05 15.98
CA THR A 79 5.34 -3.38 16.44
C THR A 79 4.51 -4.08 15.36
N LEU A 80 5.01 -4.12 14.14
CA LEU A 80 4.33 -4.72 12.99
C LEU A 80 4.97 -6.04 12.57
N ALA A 81 6.18 -6.36 13.07
CA ALA A 81 6.96 -7.52 12.64
C ALA A 81 6.22 -8.86 12.80
N ASP A 82 5.45 -9.02 13.88
CA ASP A 82 4.68 -10.25 14.15
C ASP A 82 3.37 -10.35 13.35
N ARG A 83 3.08 -9.37 12.47
CA ARG A 83 1.79 -9.27 11.76
C ARG A 83 1.85 -9.67 10.30
N PHE A 84 3.01 -10.08 9.82
CA PHE A 84 3.18 -10.46 8.42
C PHE A 84 4.09 -11.67 8.27
N THR A 85 3.89 -12.39 7.18
CA THR A 85 4.78 -13.43 6.71
C THR A 85 5.11 -13.11 5.26
N VAL A 86 6.39 -13.26 4.89
CA VAL A 86 6.84 -13.09 3.50
C VAL A 86 7.25 -14.45 2.97
N GLU A 87 6.57 -14.91 1.93
CA GLU A 87 6.86 -16.15 1.22
C GLU A 87 7.55 -15.81 -0.11
N GLY A 88 8.42 -16.70 -0.59
CA GLY A 88 9.11 -16.54 -1.87
C GLY A 88 10.34 -15.63 -1.84
N LEU A 89 10.90 -15.32 -0.64
CA LEU A 89 12.14 -14.54 -0.52
C LEU A 89 13.32 -15.20 -1.23
N GLU A 90 13.33 -16.52 -1.31
CA GLU A 90 14.33 -17.34 -2.01
C GLU A 90 14.42 -16.96 -3.50
N HIS A 91 13.36 -16.48 -4.12
CA HIS A 91 13.38 -16.03 -5.52
C HIS A 91 14.20 -14.74 -5.66
N ILE A 92 14.06 -13.80 -4.71
CA ILE A 92 14.85 -12.57 -4.68
C ILE A 92 16.32 -12.90 -4.42
N GLU A 93 16.60 -13.76 -3.44
CA GLU A 93 17.96 -14.17 -3.10
C GLU A 93 18.64 -14.88 -4.27
N THR A 94 17.93 -15.78 -4.95
CA THR A 94 18.43 -16.49 -6.13
C THR A 94 18.77 -15.52 -7.26
N ALA A 95 17.88 -14.58 -7.57
CA ALA A 95 18.13 -13.57 -8.59
C ALA A 95 19.33 -12.66 -8.25
N LYS A 96 19.58 -12.39 -6.96
CA LYS A 96 20.73 -11.60 -6.50
C LYS A 96 22.07 -12.36 -6.54
N LYS A 97 22.07 -13.68 -6.46
CA LYS A 97 23.31 -14.50 -6.51
C LYS A 97 24.10 -14.27 -7.79
N ASP A 98 23.41 -13.96 -8.89
CA ASP A 98 24.02 -13.70 -10.19
C ASP A 98 24.57 -12.26 -10.32
N GLY A 99 24.55 -11.48 -9.24
CA GLY A 99 25.02 -10.09 -9.20
C GLY A 99 24.09 -9.09 -9.87
N HIS A 100 22.87 -9.49 -10.22
CA HIS A 100 21.86 -8.64 -10.84
C HIS A 100 20.95 -7.99 -9.80
N GLY A 101 20.44 -6.79 -10.11
CA GLY A 101 19.37 -6.16 -9.37
C GLY A 101 18.03 -6.82 -9.69
N VAL A 102 17.11 -6.72 -8.74
CA VAL A 102 15.78 -7.32 -8.86
C VAL A 102 14.73 -6.23 -9.00
N LEU A 103 13.90 -6.31 -10.04
CA LEU A 103 12.75 -5.43 -10.21
C LEU A 103 11.49 -6.14 -9.71
N LEU A 104 10.98 -5.69 -8.57
CA LEU A 104 9.70 -6.17 -8.03
C LEU A 104 8.54 -5.41 -8.67
N ILE A 105 7.62 -6.15 -9.27
CA ILE A 105 6.39 -5.60 -9.86
C ILE A 105 5.21 -6.07 -9.03
N SER A 106 4.37 -5.14 -8.58
CA SER A 106 3.18 -5.43 -7.79
C SER A 106 1.92 -4.83 -8.40
N GLY A 107 0.77 -5.39 -8.06
CA GLY A 107 -0.52 -4.77 -8.30
C GLY A 107 -0.72 -3.54 -7.41
N HIS A 108 -1.65 -2.66 -7.80
CA HIS A 108 -1.98 -1.47 -7.01
C HIS A 108 -3.00 -1.81 -5.93
N PHE A 109 -2.52 -2.37 -4.84
CA PHE A 109 -3.33 -2.70 -3.65
C PHE A 109 -3.37 -1.52 -2.67
N VAL A 110 -4.43 -1.47 -1.86
CA VAL A 110 -4.59 -0.44 -0.81
C VAL A 110 -3.43 -0.46 0.18
N HIS A 111 -2.89 -1.65 0.49
CA HIS A 111 -1.83 -1.87 1.47
C HIS A 111 -0.41 -1.80 0.87
N LEU A 112 -0.23 -1.27 -0.33
CA LEU A 112 1.03 -1.32 -1.07
C LEU A 112 2.21 -0.72 -0.27
N ASP A 113 2.01 0.41 0.39
CA ASP A 113 3.06 1.05 1.21
C ASP A 113 3.41 0.17 2.43
N LEU A 114 2.41 -0.44 3.08
CA LEU A 114 2.64 -1.34 4.21
C LEU A 114 3.38 -2.61 3.77
N CYS A 115 2.96 -3.22 2.67
CA CYS A 115 3.63 -4.38 2.08
C CYS A 115 5.10 -4.06 1.72
N GLY A 116 5.35 -2.88 1.16
CA GLY A 116 6.71 -2.42 0.86
C GLY A 116 7.58 -2.35 2.11
N ILE A 117 7.05 -1.83 3.22
CA ILE A 117 7.77 -1.77 4.50
C ILE A 117 8.05 -3.18 5.05
N PHE A 118 7.10 -4.11 4.94
CA PHE A 118 7.29 -5.49 5.37
C PHE A 118 8.37 -6.20 4.53
N ILE A 119 8.36 -6.03 3.22
CA ILE A 119 9.41 -6.57 2.35
C ILE A 119 10.75 -5.93 2.71
N ASN A 120 10.80 -4.62 2.92
CA ASN A 120 12.02 -3.91 3.28
C ASN A 120 12.59 -4.34 4.65
N HIS A 121 11.73 -4.82 5.56
CA HIS A 121 12.18 -5.35 6.84
C HIS A 121 13.00 -6.63 6.69
N VAL A 122 12.70 -7.45 5.68
CA VAL A 122 13.38 -8.73 5.43
C VAL A 122 14.44 -8.65 4.32
N THR A 123 14.25 -7.80 3.35
CA THR A 123 15.24 -7.52 2.30
C THR A 123 15.17 -6.04 1.87
N PRO A 124 16.29 -5.30 1.92
CA PRO A 124 16.29 -3.89 1.54
C PRO A 124 15.81 -3.68 0.10
N ILE A 125 14.85 -2.79 -0.07
CA ILE A 125 14.31 -2.42 -1.38
C ILE A 125 14.32 -0.90 -1.61
N ASP A 126 14.42 -0.53 -2.88
CA ASP A 126 14.19 0.84 -3.34
C ASP A 126 12.75 1.01 -3.80
N VAL A 127 12.18 2.19 -3.64
CA VAL A 127 10.82 2.47 -4.08
C VAL A 127 10.83 3.46 -5.23
N VAL A 128 10.19 3.08 -6.34
CA VAL A 128 9.97 3.95 -7.49
C VAL A 128 8.51 4.39 -7.51
N TYR A 129 8.26 5.70 -7.57
CA TYR A 129 6.91 6.23 -7.49
C TYR A 129 6.68 7.46 -8.37
N ARG A 130 5.40 7.78 -8.56
CA ARG A 130 4.96 9.03 -9.16
C ARG A 130 4.69 10.05 -8.05
N PRO A 131 5.23 11.28 -8.13
CA PRO A 131 4.91 12.35 -7.20
C PRO A 131 3.40 12.63 -7.11
N ASN A 132 2.94 12.96 -5.91
CA ASN A 132 1.56 13.37 -5.70
C ASN A 132 1.34 14.77 -6.28
N ASN A 133 0.15 15.00 -6.84
CA ASN A 133 -0.20 16.32 -7.38
C ASN A 133 -0.40 17.37 -6.27
N ASN A 134 -0.72 16.95 -5.05
CA ASN A 134 -0.83 17.84 -3.90
C ASN A 134 0.53 17.92 -3.18
N PRO A 135 1.18 19.10 -3.11
CA PRO A 135 2.52 19.23 -2.53
C PRO A 135 2.59 18.89 -1.04
N VAL A 136 1.53 19.12 -0.28
CA VAL A 136 1.46 18.76 1.14
C VAL A 136 1.44 17.24 1.29
N MET A 137 0.62 16.55 0.49
CA MET A 137 0.57 15.09 0.48
C MET A 137 1.89 14.50 -0.02
N GLU A 138 2.50 15.11 -1.03
CA GLU A 138 3.82 14.69 -1.52
C GLU A 138 4.87 14.71 -0.41
N GLN A 139 4.94 15.81 0.33
CA GLN A 139 5.87 15.93 1.45
C GLN A 139 5.62 14.86 2.53
N VAL A 140 4.36 14.63 2.90
CA VAL A 140 3.98 13.64 3.91
C VAL A 140 4.36 12.23 3.47
N VAL A 141 4.00 11.85 2.24
CA VAL A 141 4.27 10.52 1.68
C VAL A 141 5.78 10.28 1.54
N THR A 142 6.51 11.26 1.00
CA THR A 142 7.96 11.15 0.80
C THR A 142 8.69 11.03 2.13
N GLN A 143 8.36 11.86 3.12
CA GLN A 143 8.94 11.76 4.46
C GLN A 143 8.62 10.42 5.13
N GLY A 144 7.40 9.91 4.96
CA GLY A 144 7.02 8.59 5.47
C GLY A 144 7.87 7.48 4.88
N ARG A 145 8.04 7.48 3.55
CA ARG A 145 8.83 6.46 2.82
C ARG A 145 10.33 6.55 3.11
N GLN A 146 10.89 7.76 3.16
CA GLN A 146 12.32 7.98 3.46
C GLN A 146 12.77 7.46 4.82
N ARG A 147 11.84 7.17 5.73
CA ARG A 147 12.16 6.57 7.04
C ARG A 147 12.56 5.10 6.94
N PHE A 148 12.15 4.43 5.88
CA PHE A 148 12.27 2.97 5.77
C PHE A 148 13.12 2.53 4.59
N PHE A 149 12.99 3.19 3.44
CA PHE A 149 13.63 2.76 2.20
C PHE A 149 14.97 3.45 1.97
N ASP A 150 15.96 2.72 1.47
CA ASP A 150 17.28 3.24 1.13
C ASP A 150 17.19 4.34 0.07
N ALA A 151 16.35 4.13 -0.93
CA ALA A 151 16.08 5.12 -1.96
C ALA A 151 14.59 5.21 -2.29
N VAL A 152 14.10 6.45 -2.34
CA VAL A 152 12.75 6.81 -2.78
C VAL A 152 12.90 7.63 -4.06
N LEU A 153 12.66 6.99 -5.20
CA LEU A 153 13.02 7.51 -6.52
C LEU A 153 11.78 7.94 -7.30
N TYR A 154 11.86 9.09 -7.94
CA TYR A 154 10.85 9.48 -8.91
C TYR A 154 10.94 8.61 -10.16
N ARG A 155 9.79 8.20 -10.71
CA ARG A 155 9.72 7.40 -11.94
C ARG A 155 10.46 8.03 -13.14
N SER A 156 10.64 9.35 -13.14
CA SER A 156 11.40 10.08 -14.17
C SER A 156 12.91 9.92 -14.04
N ASN A 157 13.42 9.48 -12.89
CA ASN A 157 14.85 9.31 -12.63
C ASN A 157 15.40 7.97 -13.18
N VAL A 158 15.06 7.65 -14.43
CA VAL A 158 15.37 6.35 -15.06
C VAL A 158 16.86 6.01 -14.98
N ARG A 159 17.75 6.99 -15.19
CA ARG A 159 19.20 6.77 -15.10
C ARG A 159 19.61 6.26 -13.71
N THR A 160 19.10 6.86 -12.66
CA THR A 160 19.38 6.44 -11.27
C THR A 160 18.81 5.05 -11.00
N ILE A 161 17.59 4.76 -11.44
CA ILE A 161 16.95 3.45 -11.29
C ILE A 161 17.82 2.37 -11.94
N VAL A 162 18.23 2.57 -13.20
CA VAL A 162 19.08 1.61 -13.90
C VAL A 162 20.45 1.45 -13.21
N LYS A 163 21.04 2.55 -12.73
CA LYS A 163 22.31 2.49 -11.98
C LYS A 163 22.18 1.65 -10.71
N ARG A 164 21.09 1.78 -9.98
CA ARG A 164 20.86 1.01 -8.75
C ARG A 164 20.59 -0.46 -9.05
N LEU A 165 19.80 -0.78 -10.07
CA LEU A 165 19.61 -2.15 -10.53
C LEU A 165 20.94 -2.81 -10.94
N ARG A 166 21.79 -2.10 -11.71
CA ARG A 166 23.14 -2.59 -12.07
C ARG A 166 24.06 -2.78 -10.87
N ALA A 167 23.79 -2.10 -9.76
CA ALA A 167 24.51 -2.25 -8.50
C ALA A 167 23.91 -3.35 -7.60
N GLY A 168 23.06 -4.24 -8.14
CA GLY A 168 22.46 -5.36 -7.40
C GLY A 168 21.36 -4.95 -6.40
N LYS A 169 20.79 -3.74 -6.53
CA LYS A 169 19.68 -3.30 -5.66
C LYS A 169 18.35 -3.88 -6.12
N THR A 170 17.39 -3.96 -5.17
CA THR A 170 16.02 -4.42 -5.44
C THR A 170 15.10 -3.24 -5.50
#